data_3df8ae91b22b7a33cf648ce53fa64d71
#
_entry.id   3df8ae91b22b7a33cf648ce53fa64d71
#
_cell.length_a   1.000
_cell.length_b   1.000
_cell.length_c   1.000
_cell.angle_alpha   90.00
_cell.angle_beta   90.00
_cell.angle_gamma   90.00
#
_symmetry.space_group_name_H-M   'P 1'
#
loop_
_entity.id
_entity.type
_entity.pdbx_description
1 polymer ?
#
loop_
_entity_poly.entity_id
_entity_poly.type
_entity_poly.pdbx_seq_one_letter_code
_entity_poly.pdbx_strand_id
1 'polypeptide(L)'
;MTTSSNGNSIIRPKGSPTPRYTFAVVADTHVNELDIGGTSPYETNAYANQRARYVFEQLAEIESELAFVVHLGDIVHPVPGLPSFEQAVTEFKAIAGCLKIPLYCVPGNHDVGDKKVDWMPADHVSSSYLKKYRQHFGKDFFEFSFQSDQFVFLNTVLMNSGLDEEEGQRSWLEQVLNRPCLGRRYVFMHYPPYLWREDEPGNYDNIDQPARSWLLGLLRQPGIDTIFAGHVHNFWLDRIGEANFFMLPSTAFMRHDFSAFYRIAPAVEFGRGDPGRFGYFLVDVFESESVVYSIRTQGERQLPGRPTAKTQLLATHPRVSTFPNVGVELRHPWAQSEQITATGGVQEFGRKFARNDYPLQALLEMGTRLVKIPEIDVRTQESRERIPLLRGQGISVWMTKLGAPSDALLSQDNLQVDAIECNQRLVDFNRVKDRYQAFTKATGIGLFLSPLRDEGLEKQTHGNTFSHFIRSGFLVGELEAQTDWMQKMVAGSFLNGVVVRHEFHQELAMVTEDCAAWAKTCGCSVQISIKTSGPSTAALNGDTERLRQLTQQALSLCLKHPNLFFIFDTFADVDRGYYPRLGFIDGHFNLRPAGLQWQKAVATGEAY
;
A
#
# COMPACT_ATOMS: atom_id res chain seq x y z
N MET A 1 17.60 -20.37 -25.03
CA MET A 1 17.73 -19.17 -25.90
C MET A 1 16.72 -18.15 -25.41
N THR A 2 17.16 -17.21 -24.63
CA THR A 2 16.34 -16.10 -24.13
C THR A 2 16.42 -14.97 -25.15
N THR A 3 15.37 -14.76 -25.89
CA THR A 3 15.23 -13.58 -26.75
C THR A 3 15.19 -12.35 -25.84
N SER A 4 16.25 -11.57 -25.85
CA SER A 4 16.23 -10.23 -25.29
C SER A 4 15.28 -9.37 -26.12
N SER A 5 14.03 -9.23 -25.67
CA SER A 5 13.13 -8.22 -26.20
C SER A 5 13.65 -6.85 -25.76
N ASN A 6 14.24 -6.12 -26.70
CA ASN A 6 14.71 -4.73 -26.53
C ASN A 6 13.54 -3.73 -26.49
N GLY A 7 12.40 -4.10 -25.90
CA GLY A 7 11.21 -3.27 -25.79
C GLY A 7 10.90 -2.92 -24.33
N ASN A 8 10.01 -1.96 -24.13
CA ASN A 8 9.39 -1.70 -22.84
C ASN A 8 8.55 -2.91 -22.44
N SER A 9 8.59 -3.28 -21.17
CA SER A 9 7.90 -4.46 -20.66
C SER A 9 7.58 -4.31 -19.19
N ILE A 10 6.52 -4.98 -18.77
CA ILE A 10 6.21 -5.17 -17.37
C ILE A 10 7.09 -6.30 -16.83
N ILE A 11 7.98 -5.96 -15.90
CA ILE A 11 8.82 -6.94 -15.23
C ILE A 11 8.00 -7.54 -14.08
N ARG A 12 7.71 -8.83 -14.20
CA ARG A 12 7.06 -9.63 -13.17
C ARG A 12 8.06 -10.62 -12.57
N PRO A 13 7.89 -11.01 -11.30
CA PRO A 13 8.76 -11.97 -10.64
C PRO A 13 8.89 -13.26 -11.43
N LYS A 14 10.12 -13.78 -11.52
CA LYS A 14 10.41 -15.02 -12.22
C LYS A 14 9.64 -16.20 -11.60
N GLY A 15 8.89 -16.92 -12.43
CA GLY A 15 8.04 -18.02 -11.95
C GLY A 15 6.62 -17.60 -11.52
N SER A 16 6.28 -16.31 -11.60
CA SER A 16 4.88 -15.87 -11.44
C SER A 16 3.99 -16.51 -12.51
N PRO A 17 2.74 -16.86 -12.18
CA PRO A 17 1.77 -17.30 -13.19
C PRO A 17 1.59 -16.21 -14.25
N THR A 18 1.27 -16.61 -15.47
CA THR A 18 0.88 -15.66 -16.51
C THR A 18 -0.53 -15.16 -16.23
N PRO A 19 -0.78 -13.85 -16.19
CA PRO A 19 -2.14 -13.34 -16.05
C PRO A 19 -2.98 -13.71 -17.28
N ARG A 20 -4.27 -13.91 -17.08
CA ARG A 20 -5.25 -14.05 -18.16
C ARG A 20 -5.26 -12.82 -19.05
N TYR A 21 -5.20 -11.67 -18.43
CA TYR A 21 -5.03 -10.36 -19.04
C TYR A 21 -4.58 -9.34 -17.99
N THR A 22 -4.08 -8.21 -18.49
CA THR A 22 -3.71 -7.04 -17.67
C THR A 22 -4.47 -5.82 -18.17
N PHE A 23 -4.91 -4.94 -17.28
CA PHE A 23 -5.43 -3.63 -17.64
C PHE A 23 -4.79 -2.54 -16.75
N ALA A 24 -4.82 -1.30 -17.23
CA ALA A 24 -4.32 -0.16 -16.47
C ALA A 24 -5.48 0.69 -15.94
N VAL A 25 -5.29 1.31 -14.79
CA VAL A 25 -6.23 2.27 -14.20
C VAL A 25 -5.50 3.57 -13.90
N VAL A 26 -5.98 4.67 -14.48
CA VAL A 26 -5.44 6.03 -14.38
C VAL A 26 -6.53 6.93 -13.77
N ALA A 27 -6.15 7.93 -12.99
CA ALA A 27 -7.09 8.87 -12.40
C ALA A 27 -6.54 10.31 -12.46
N ASP A 28 -7.46 11.27 -12.51
CA ASP A 28 -7.17 12.67 -12.17
C ASP A 28 -5.98 13.23 -12.97
N THR A 29 -6.08 13.18 -14.29
CA THR A 29 -5.04 13.71 -15.19
C THR A 29 -5.06 15.23 -15.27
N HIS A 30 -6.22 15.85 -15.02
CA HIS A 30 -6.38 17.30 -15.00
C HIS A 30 -5.70 18.02 -16.16
N VAL A 31 -5.88 17.51 -17.38
CA VAL A 31 -5.27 18.10 -18.56
C VAL A 31 -5.77 19.54 -18.75
N ASN A 32 -4.83 20.47 -18.89
CA ASN A 32 -5.11 21.89 -19.13
C ASN A 32 -5.34 22.17 -20.61
N GLU A 33 -5.87 23.37 -20.89
CA GLU A 33 -6.04 23.91 -22.24
C GLU A 33 -4.72 24.26 -22.97
N LEU A 34 -3.61 24.34 -22.22
CA LEU A 34 -2.26 24.61 -22.72
C LEU A 34 -1.28 23.54 -22.25
N ASP A 35 -0.27 23.24 -23.05
CA ASP A 35 0.74 22.22 -22.71
C ASP A 35 1.56 22.59 -21.46
N ILE A 36 1.82 23.89 -21.26
CA ILE A 36 2.41 24.45 -20.05
C ILE A 36 1.56 25.64 -19.63
N GLY A 37 0.93 25.57 -18.47
CA GLY A 37 0.04 26.61 -17.97
C GLY A 37 -1.37 26.11 -17.80
N GLY A 38 -2.27 27.00 -17.45
CA GLY A 38 -3.69 26.70 -17.19
C GLY A 38 -4.29 27.72 -16.24
N THR A 39 -5.53 27.50 -15.88
CA THR A 39 -6.29 28.40 -14.98
C THR A 39 -5.90 28.25 -13.49
N SER A 40 -5.20 27.19 -13.13
CA SER A 40 -4.76 26.95 -11.75
C SER A 40 -3.62 27.90 -11.32
N PRO A 41 -3.66 28.47 -10.10
CA PRO A 41 -2.57 29.29 -9.57
C PRO A 41 -1.33 28.50 -9.15
N TYR A 42 -1.41 27.17 -9.09
CA TYR A 42 -0.30 26.31 -8.64
C TYR A 42 0.62 25.94 -9.78
N GLU A 43 1.92 26.13 -9.58
CA GLU A 43 2.93 25.83 -10.60
C GLU A 43 2.91 24.34 -10.99
N THR A 44 2.70 23.45 -10.04
CA THR A 44 2.68 22.00 -10.29
C THR A 44 1.58 21.61 -11.28
N ASN A 45 0.44 22.32 -11.30
CA ASN A 45 -0.66 22.05 -12.23
C ASN A 45 -0.30 22.42 -13.67
N ALA A 46 0.61 23.37 -13.88
CA ALA A 46 1.06 23.76 -15.22
C ALA A 46 1.72 22.62 -16.01
N TYR A 47 2.17 21.57 -15.32
CA TYR A 47 2.82 20.41 -15.92
C TYR A 47 1.89 19.18 -16.09
N ALA A 48 0.59 19.33 -15.84
CA ALA A 48 -0.35 18.21 -15.88
C ALA A 48 -0.38 17.51 -17.25
N ASN A 49 -0.38 18.29 -18.36
CA ASN A 49 -0.36 17.74 -19.72
C ASN A 49 0.89 16.90 -19.99
N GLN A 50 2.05 17.38 -19.58
CA GLN A 50 3.31 16.66 -19.79
C GLN A 50 3.39 15.37 -18.96
N ARG A 51 2.85 15.36 -17.75
CA ARG A 51 2.76 14.16 -16.91
C ARG A 51 1.74 13.17 -17.46
N ALA A 52 0.57 13.65 -17.89
CA ALA A 52 -0.42 12.81 -18.57
C ALA A 52 0.18 12.17 -19.83
N ARG A 53 0.87 12.96 -20.68
CA ARG A 53 1.56 12.45 -21.88
C ARG A 53 2.57 11.38 -21.52
N TYR A 54 3.38 11.59 -20.49
CA TYR A 54 4.32 10.56 -20.01
C TYR A 54 3.63 9.25 -19.69
N VAL A 55 2.51 9.29 -18.94
CA VAL A 55 1.75 8.10 -18.57
C VAL A 55 1.15 7.41 -19.81
N PHE A 56 0.48 8.15 -20.68
CA PHE A 56 -0.17 7.57 -21.85
C PHE A 56 0.84 6.98 -22.86
N GLU A 57 1.96 7.65 -23.08
CA GLU A 57 3.04 7.12 -23.92
C GLU A 57 3.68 5.88 -23.28
N GLN A 58 3.89 5.86 -21.95
CA GLN A 58 4.36 4.67 -21.23
C GLN A 58 3.39 3.49 -21.39
N LEU A 59 2.07 3.73 -21.29
CA LEU A 59 1.04 2.71 -21.50
C LEU A 59 1.00 2.24 -22.96
N ALA A 60 1.15 3.14 -23.91
CA ALA A 60 1.21 2.80 -25.33
C ALA A 60 2.41 1.91 -25.67
N GLU A 61 3.54 2.09 -24.99
CA GLU A 61 4.73 1.26 -25.20
C GLU A 61 4.59 -0.18 -24.71
N ILE A 62 3.71 -0.41 -23.71
CA ILE A 62 3.39 -1.75 -23.18
C ILE A 62 2.01 -2.24 -23.63
N GLU A 63 1.37 -1.59 -24.61
CA GLU A 63 -0.02 -1.88 -25.04
C GLU A 63 -0.23 -3.35 -25.46
N SER A 64 0.82 -4.03 -25.95
CA SER A 64 0.75 -5.44 -26.29
C SER A 64 0.51 -6.38 -25.09
N GLU A 65 0.78 -5.88 -23.87
CA GLU A 65 0.52 -6.59 -22.61
C GLU A 65 -0.80 -6.15 -21.97
N LEU A 66 -1.46 -5.10 -22.48
CA LEU A 66 -2.67 -4.54 -21.92
C LEU A 66 -3.91 -4.89 -22.75
N ALA A 67 -5.01 -5.24 -22.07
CA ALA A 67 -6.30 -5.40 -22.71
C ALA A 67 -6.99 -4.05 -22.99
N PHE A 68 -6.92 -3.13 -22.04
CA PHE A 68 -7.52 -1.78 -22.13
C PHE A 68 -6.97 -0.89 -20.99
N VAL A 69 -7.35 0.38 -21.05
CA VAL A 69 -7.07 1.38 -20.00
C VAL A 69 -8.40 1.92 -19.47
N VAL A 70 -8.47 2.17 -18.16
CA VAL A 70 -9.60 2.82 -17.48
C VAL A 70 -9.13 4.17 -16.92
N HIS A 71 -9.94 5.21 -17.10
CA HIS A 71 -9.73 6.54 -16.51
C HIS A 71 -10.86 6.86 -15.53
N LEU A 72 -10.51 7.19 -14.29
CA LEU A 72 -11.47 7.38 -13.19
C LEU A 72 -12.03 8.81 -13.05
N GLY A 73 -11.96 9.62 -14.08
CA GLY A 73 -12.50 10.99 -14.07
C GLY A 73 -11.49 12.05 -13.69
N ASP A 74 -11.96 13.30 -13.67
CA ASP A 74 -11.14 14.51 -13.67
C ASP A 74 -10.10 14.45 -14.77
N ILE A 75 -10.64 14.21 -15.97
CA ILE A 75 -9.88 14.04 -17.21
C ILE A 75 -9.21 15.36 -17.58
N VAL A 76 -9.98 16.45 -17.50
CA VAL A 76 -9.52 17.80 -17.79
C VAL A 76 -9.61 18.71 -16.56
N HIS A 77 -8.80 19.76 -16.51
CA HIS A 77 -8.79 20.68 -15.37
C HIS A 77 -9.90 21.75 -15.42
N PRO A 78 -10.15 22.40 -16.57
CA PRO A 78 -11.26 23.36 -16.67
C PRO A 78 -12.61 22.65 -16.54
N VAL A 79 -13.53 23.23 -15.75
CA VAL A 79 -14.89 22.70 -15.61
C VAL A 79 -15.75 23.04 -16.84
N PRO A 80 -16.86 22.32 -17.12
CA PRO A 80 -17.64 22.45 -18.37
C PRO A 80 -18.25 23.83 -18.60
N GLY A 81 -18.41 24.65 -17.58
CA GLY A 81 -18.86 26.05 -17.68
C GLY A 81 -17.83 27.03 -18.23
N LEU A 82 -16.55 26.66 -18.23
CA LEU A 82 -15.47 27.52 -18.67
C LEU A 82 -15.24 27.41 -20.19
N PRO A 83 -14.89 28.52 -20.88
CA PRO A 83 -14.60 28.49 -22.32
C PRO A 83 -13.43 27.59 -22.70
N SER A 84 -12.45 27.40 -21.80
CA SER A 84 -11.25 26.57 -22.00
C SER A 84 -11.52 25.08 -21.96
N PHE A 85 -12.71 24.64 -21.52
CA PHE A 85 -13.05 23.21 -21.41
C PHE A 85 -12.86 22.42 -22.70
N GLU A 86 -13.42 22.93 -23.79
CA GLU A 86 -13.37 22.27 -25.11
C GLU A 86 -11.92 22.10 -25.61
N GLN A 87 -11.08 23.09 -25.35
CA GLN A 87 -9.68 23.02 -25.73
C GLN A 87 -8.92 21.99 -24.86
N ALA A 88 -9.16 21.97 -23.56
CA ALA A 88 -8.56 20.96 -22.67
C ALA A 88 -8.97 19.53 -23.07
N VAL A 89 -10.24 19.34 -23.48
CA VAL A 89 -10.70 18.05 -24.03
C VAL A 89 -9.94 17.69 -25.31
N THR A 90 -9.68 18.70 -26.19
CA THR A 90 -8.90 18.47 -27.41
C THR A 90 -7.47 18.08 -27.11
N GLU A 91 -6.83 18.75 -26.15
CA GLU A 91 -5.48 18.39 -25.67
C GLU A 91 -5.44 16.97 -25.07
N PHE A 92 -6.41 16.63 -24.23
CA PHE A 92 -6.49 15.27 -23.68
C PHE A 92 -6.60 14.22 -24.80
N LYS A 93 -7.47 14.43 -25.78
CA LYS A 93 -7.63 13.51 -26.92
C LYS A 93 -6.34 13.38 -27.74
N ALA A 94 -5.59 14.46 -27.90
CA ALA A 94 -4.30 14.42 -28.56
C ALA A 94 -3.27 13.62 -27.75
N ILE A 95 -3.25 13.78 -26.43
CA ILE A 95 -2.37 13.02 -25.51
C ILE A 95 -2.73 11.54 -25.52
N ALA A 96 -4.01 11.20 -25.29
CA ALA A 96 -4.48 9.82 -25.21
C ALA A 96 -4.49 9.10 -26.57
N GLY A 97 -4.44 9.84 -27.66
CA GLY A 97 -4.50 9.30 -29.04
C GLY A 97 -3.31 8.43 -29.45
N CYS A 98 -2.25 8.36 -28.63
CA CYS A 98 -1.15 7.40 -28.82
C CYS A 98 -1.57 5.95 -28.52
N LEU A 99 -2.62 5.73 -27.70
CA LEU A 99 -3.14 4.41 -27.41
C LEU A 99 -3.92 3.83 -28.59
N LYS A 100 -3.67 2.57 -28.94
CA LYS A 100 -4.44 1.80 -29.94
C LYS A 100 -5.42 0.83 -29.30
N ILE A 101 -5.30 0.61 -27.98
CA ILE A 101 -6.23 -0.20 -27.19
C ILE A 101 -7.37 0.66 -26.63
N PRO A 102 -8.52 0.06 -26.24
CA PRO A 102 -9.64 0.81 -25.69
C PRO A 102 -9.28 1.62 -24.45
N LEU A 103 -9.78 2.86 -24.37
CA LEU A 103 -9.77 3.71 -23.20
C LEU A 103 -11.22 3.93 -22.74
N TYR A 104 -11.55 3.50 -21.52
CA TYR A 104 -12.86 3.66 -20.91
C TYR A 104 -12.80 4.71 -19.80
N CYS A 105 -13.72 5.68 -19.81
CA CYS A 105 -13.72 6.78 -18.86
C CYS A 105 -14.99 6.80 -18.02
N VAL A 106 -14.89 7.14 -16.74
CA VAL A 106 -16.00 7.67 -15.92
C VAL A 106 -15.81 9.17 -15.76
N PRO A 107 -16.89 9.97 -15.58
CA PRO A 107 -16.73 11.40 -15.35
C PRO A 107 -16.32 11.69 -13.90
N GLY A 108 -15.44 12.70 -13.73
CA GLY A 108 -15.20 13.38 -12.47
C GLY A 108 -15.95 14.71 -12.38
N ASN A 109 -15.80 15.41 -11.26
CA ASN A 109 -16.47 16.70 -11.08
C ASN A 109 -15.92 17.79 -12.00
N HIS A 110 -14.68 17.74 -12.41
CA HIS A 110 -14.15 18.63 -13.45
C HIS A 110 -14.74 18.35 -14.83
N ASP A 111 -15.29 17.16 -15.06
CA ASP A 111 -15.82 16.78 -16.38
C ASP A 111 -17.32 17.06 -16.54
N VAL A 112 -18.10 17.08 -15.44
CA VAL A 112 -19.58 17.21 -15.47
C VAL A 112 -20.17 18.19 -14.46
N GLY A 113 -19.33 18.96 -13.74
CA GLY A 113 -19.71 19.81 -12.61
C GLY A 113 -19.65 19.07 -11.28
N ASP A 114 -19.68 19.80 -10.18
CA ASP A 114 -19.58 19.24 -8.82
C ASP A 114 -20.85 18.54 -8.37
N LYS A 115 -20.72 17.72 -7.31
CA LYS A 115 -21.88 17.13 -6.66
C LYS A 115 -22.80 18.19 -6.07
N LYS A 116 -24.11 17.93 -6.06
CA LYS A 116 -25.11 18.88 -5.62
C LYS A 116 -25.20 18.93 -4.09
N VAL A 117 -24.58 19.92 -3.49
CA VAL A 117 -24.69 20.26 -2.07
C VAL A 117 -24.77 21.78 -1.91
N ASP A 118 -25.57 22.27 -0.96
CA ASP A 118 -25.91 23.69 -0.84
C ASP A 118 -24.72 24.63 -0.57
N TRP A 119 -23.65 24.10 0.02
CA TRP A 119 -22.45 24.85 0.36
C TRP A 119 -21.38 24.84 -0.77
N MET A 120 -21.61 24.12 -1.87
CA MET A 120 -20.65 24.03 -2.98
C MET A 120 -20.64 25.35 -3.78
N PRO A 121 -19.50 26.02 -3.90
CA PRO A 121 -19.42 27.27 -4.66
C PRO A 121 -19.30 27.06 -6.18
N ALA A 122 -18.97 25.84 -6.63
CA ALA A 122 -18.83 25.51 -8.04
C ALA A 122 -20.19 25.12 -8.67
N ASP A 123 -20.24 25.18 -9.99
CA ASP A 123 -21.40 24.72 -10.74
C ASP A 123 -21.64 23.22 -10.50
N HIS A 124 -22.89 22.87 -10.19
CA HIS A 124 -23.29 21.50 -9.97
C HIS A 124 -23.45 20.72 -11.28
N VAL A 125 -23.40 19.40 -11.16
CA VAL A 125 -23.76 18.49 -12.25
C VAL A 125 -25.14 18.83 -12.83
N SER A 126 -25.23 18.80 -14.17
CA SER A 126 -26.45 19.11 -14.89
C SER A 126 -26.57 18.29 -16.17
N SER A 127 -27.81 18.10 -16.66
CA SER A 127 -28.05 17.37 -17.91
C SER A 127 -27.32 18.00 -19.11
N SER A 128 -27.06 19.32 -19.08
CA SER A 128 -26.29 20.01 -20.13
C SER A 128 -24.82 19.62 -20.09
N TYR A 129 -24.22 19.52 -18.89
CA TYR A 129 -22.82 19.10 -18.72
C TYR A 129 -22.65 17.60 -19.01
N LEU A 130 -23.60 16.77 -18.59
CA LEU A 130 -23.64 15.36 -18.97
C LEU A 130 -23.72 15.16 -20.49
N LYS A 131 -24.50 15.98 -21.18
CA LYS A 131 -24.57 15.95 -22.65
C LYS A 131 -23.22 16.29 -23.29
N LYS A 132 -22.51 17.31 -22.78
CA LYS A 132 -21.14 17.63 -23.24
C LYS A 132 -20.19 16.46 -23.02
N TYR A 133 -20.17 15.91 -21.83
CA TYR A 133 -19.34 14.74 -21.51
C TYR A 133 -19.60 13.58 -22.48
N ARG A 134 -20.87 13.22 -22.67
CA ARG A 134 -21.28 12.11 -23.55
C ARG A 134 -20.87 12.33 -25.01
N GLN A 135 -20.81 13.58 -25.49
CA GLN A 135 -20.34 13.92 -26.84
C GLN A 135 -18.83 13.64 -27.00
N HIS A 136 -18.05 13.81 -25.95
CA HIS A 136 -16.59 13.68 -25.99
C HIS A 136 -16.07 12.31 -25.61
N PHE A 137 -16.67 11.68 -24.57
CA PHE A 137 -16.15 10.50 -23.89
C PHE A 137 -17.11 9.29 -23.93
N GLY A 138 -18.31 9.45 -24.47
CA GLY A 138 -19.30 8.38 -24.52
C GLY A 138 -20.20 8.33 -23.29
N LYS A 139 -20.73 7.16 -22.96
CA LYS A 139 -21.66 6.99 -21.84
C LYS A 139 -20.96 7.34 -20.53
N ASP A 140 -21.68 8.01 -19.63
CA ASP A 140 -21.22 8.41 -18.30
C ASP A 140 -21.39 7.32 -17.23
N PHE A 141 -22.26 6.33 -17.47
CA PHE A 141 -22.33 5.07 -16.75
C PHE A 141 -22.66 3.92 -17.71
N PHE A 142 -22.02 2.77 -17.53
CA PHE A 142 -22.16 1.63 -18.43
C PHE A 142 -21.48 0.39 -17.85
N GLU A 143 -21.67 -0.74 -18.52
CA GLU A 143 -20.92 -1.97 -18.27
C GLU A 143 -20.46 -2.60 -19.58
N PHE A 144 -19.44 -3.44 -19.47
CA PHE A 144 -19.07 -4.37 -20.50
C PHE A 144 -18.49 -5.66 -19.88
N SER A 145 -18.40 -6.71 -20.66
CA SER A 145 -17.73 -7.94 -20.27
C SER A 145 -16.47 -8.15 -21.09
N PHE A 146 -15.41 -8.59 -20.43
CA PHE A 146 -14.17 -9.01 -21.08
C PHE A 146 -13.81 -10.41 -20.57
N GLN A 147 -13.70 -11.38 -21.48
CA GLN A 147 -13.68 -12.81 -21.14
C GLN A 147 -14.89 -13.16 -20.25
N SER A 148 -14.67 -13.73 -19.05
CA SER A 148 -15.74 -14.05 -18.10
C SER A 148 -16.06 -12.95 -17.12
N ASP A 149 -15.26 -11.88 -17.09
CA ASP A 149 -15.31 -10.86 -16.06
C ASP A 149 -16.15 -9.66 -16.50
N GLN A 150 -16.76 -8.94 -15.53
CA GLN A 150 -17.65 -7.81 -15.76
C GLN A 150 -17.02 -6.53 -15.21
N PHE A 151 -17.11 -5.46 -15.99
CA PHE A 151 -16.57 -4.13 -15.70
C PHE A 151 -17.72 -3.15 -15.65
N VAL A 152 -17.95 -2.53 -14.47
CA VAL A 152 -19.10 -1.66 -14.18
C VAL A 152 -18.58 -0.26 -13.89
N PHE A 153 -19.06 0.72 -14.64
CA PHE A 153 -18.62 2.12 -14.61
C PHE A 153 -19.75 3.00 -14.09
N LEU A 154 -19.49 3.78 -13.02
CA LEU A 154 -20.47 4.60 -12.33
C LEU A 154 -20.15 6.09 -12.44
N ASN A 155 -21.13 6.90 -12.69
CA ASN A 155 -21.07 8.35 -12.51
C ASN A 155 -21.48 8.71 -11.08
N THR A 156 -20.52 8.76 -10.16
CA THR A 156 -20.83 9.07 -8.75
C THR A 156 -21.08 10.56 -8.48
N VAL A 157 -20.82 11.43 -9.46
CA VAL A 157 -21.19 12.85 -9.34
C VAL A 157 -22.71 13.04 -9.41
N LEU A 158 -23.43 12.12 -10.06
CA LEU A 158 -24.90 12.12 -10.10
C LEU A 158 -25.56 11.84 -8.74
N MET A 159 -24.87 11.26 -7.80
CA MET A 159 -25.45 10.81 -6.53
C MET A 159 -26.00 12.00 -5.72
N ASN A 160 -27.28 11.92 -5.35
CA ASN A 160 -28.07 12.98 -4.70
C ASN A 160 -28.31 14.24 -5.57
N SER A 161 -28.12 14.16 -6.88
CA SER A 161 -28.36 15.32 -7.78
C SER A 161 -29.83 15.63 -7.95
N GLY A 162 -30.69 14.63 -7.86
CA GLY A 162 -32.11 14.73 -8.15
C GLY A 162 -32.43 14.86 -9.64
N LEU A 163 -31.47 14.55 -10.51
CA LEU A 163 -31.65 14.49 -11.96
C LEU A 163 -32.30 13.15 -12.37
N ASP A 164 -33.05 13.15 -13.49
CA ASP A 164 -33.63 11.92 -14.04
C ASP A 164 -32.55 10.88 -14.38
N GLU A 165 -31.38 11.34 -14.76
CA GLU A 165 -30.21 10.50 -15.02
C GLU A 165 -29.73 9.73 -13.77
N GLU A 166 -29.88 10.30 -12.57
CA GLU A 166 -29.56 9.59 -11.32
C GLU A 166 -30.49 8.40 -11.13
N GLU A 167 -31.80 8.59 -11.28
CA GLU A 167 -32.79 7.50 -11.15
C GLU A 167 -32.57 6.42 -12.20
N GLY A 168 -32.23 6.85 -13.43
CA GLY A 168 -31.84 5.93 -14.51
C GLY A 168 -30.63 5.09 -14.16
N GLN A 169 -29.58 5.70 -13.58
CA GLN A 169 -28.39 4.99 -13.13
C GLN A 169 -28.68 4.04 -11.94
N ARG A 170 -29.49 4.48 -10.98
CA ARG A 170 -29.87 3.64 -9.83
C ARG A 170 -30.56 2.37 -10.28
N SER A 171 -31.61 2.49 -11.06
CA SER A 171 -32.38 1.36 -11.57
C SER A 171 -31.52 0.42 -12.42
N TRP A 172 -30.65 0.98 -13.26
CA TRP A 172 -29.69 0.20 -14.07
C TRP A 172 -28.68 -0.55 -13.21
N LEU A 173 -28.08 0.11 -12.21
CA LEU A 173 -27.05 -0.51 -11.37
C LEU A 173 -27.60 -1.68 -10.54
N GLU A 174 -28.80 -1.52 -9.98
CA GLU A 174 -29.48 -2.62 -9.28
C GLU A 174 -29.70 -3.83 -10.20
N GLN A 175 -30.12 -3.60 -11.44
CA GLN A 175 -30.28 -4.67 -12.41
C GLN A 175 -28.95 -5.34 -12.77
N VAL A 176 -27.89 -4.54 -12.97
CA VAL A 176 -26.56 -5.04 -13.34
C VAL A 176 -25.96 -5.89 -12.23
N LEU A 177 -26.00 -5.41 -10.99
CA LEU A 177 -25.37 -6.12 -9.87
C LEU A 177 -26.18 -7.35 -9.43
N ASN A 178 -27.49 -7.37 -9.66
CA ASN A 178 -28.33 -8.54 -9.38
C ASN A 178 -28.24 -9.65 -10.45
N ARG A 179 -27.66 -9.37 -11.62
CA ARG A 179 -27.40 -10.41 -12.63
C ARG A 179 -26.25 -11.34 -12.22
N PRO A 180 -26.34 -12.66 -12.45
CA PRO A 180 -25.21 -13.55 -12.23
C PRO A 180 -24.01 -13.12 -13.08
N CYS A 181 -22.80 -13.14 -12.50
CA CYS A 181 -21.53 -12.98 -13.18
C CYS A 181 -20.77 -14.30 -13.11
N LEU A 182 -20.24 -14.77 -14.23
CA LEU A 182 -19.49 -16.04 -14.29
C LEU A 182 -18.06 -15.88 -13.73
N GLY A 183 -17.49 -14.70 -13.89
CA GLY A 183 -16.16 -14.35 -13.41
C GLY A 183 -16.22 -13.29 -12.29
N ARG A 184 -15.23 -12.43 -12.26
CA ARG A 184 -15.12 -11.34 -11.28
C ARG A 184 -15.83 -10.10 -11.79
N ARG A 185 -16.19 -9.26 -10.85
CA ARG A 185 -16.78 -7.95 -11.12
C ARG A 185 -15.87 -6.86 -10.60
N TYR A 186 -15.57 -5.89 -11.46
CA TYR A 186 -14.79 -4.70 -11.15
C TYR A 186 -15.69 -3.48 -11.24
N VAL A 187 -15.59 -2.57 -10.26
CA VAL A 187 -16.43 -1.36 -10.21
C VAL A 187 -15.52 -0.13 -10.23
N PHE A 188 -15.83 0.82 -11.09
CA PHE A 188 -15.04 2.04 -11.31
C PHE A 188 -15.91 3.26 -11.07
N MET A 189 -15.38 4.23 -10.31
CA MET A 189 -16.08 5.46 -9.97
C MET A 189 -15.10 6.60 -9.74
N HIS A 190 -15.60 7.84 -9.70
CA HIS A 190 -14.76 8.98 -9.37
C HIS A 190 -14.80 9.31 -7.88
N TYR A 191 -15.94 9.83 -7.34
CA TYR A 191 -16.06 10.04 -5.90
C TYR A 191 -16.07 8.73 -5.14
N PRO A 192 -15.20 8.55 -4.12
CA PRO A 192 -15.29 7.41 -3.22
C PRO A 192 -16.52 7.51 -2.30
N PRO A 193 -17.08 6.38 -1.85
CA PRO A 193 -18.17 6.41 -0.87
C PRO A 193 -17.77 7.08 0.45
N TYR A 194 -16.55 6.88 0.92
CA TYR A 194 -16.01 7.44 2.15
C TYR A 194 -14.47 7.50 2.06
N LEU A 195 -13.84 8.30 2.95
CA LEU A 195 -12.38 8.40 3.08
C LEU A 195 -11.85 7.54 4.22
N TRP A 196 -12.50 7.63 5.35
CA TRP A 196 -12.04 7.07 6.62
C TRP A 196 -12.96 5.96 7.11
N ARG A 197 -14.27 6.23 7.17
CA ARG A 197 -15.29 5.29 7.66
C ARG A 197 -16.60 5.50 6.92
N GLU A 198 -17.34 4.42 6.80
CA GLU A 198 -18.64 4.43 6.09
C GLU A 198 -19.66 5.39 6.71
N ASP A 199 -19.59 5.62 8.04
CA ASP A 199 -20.46 6.49 8.81
C ASP A 199 -19.95 7.93 8.96
N GLU A 200 -18.83 8.28 8.31
CA GLU A 200 -18.27 9.64 8.35
C GLU A 200 -19.26 10.69 7.84
N PRO A 201 -19.19 11.94 8.32
CA PRO A 201 -19.98 13.04 7.76
C PRO A 201 -19.72 13.25 6.27
N GLY A 202 -20.70 13.80 5.56
CA GLY A 202 -20.50 14.32 4.21
C GLY A 202 -19.43 15.42 4.20
N ASN A 203 -18.53 15.37 3.23
CA ASN A 203 -17.48 16.37 3.00
C ASN A 203 -17.22 16.50 1.51
N TYR A 204 -16.28 17.34 1.10
CA TYR A 204 -15.99 17.53 -0.33
C TYR A 204 -15.62 16.23 -1.06
N ASP A 205 -14.94 15.33 -0.38
CA ASP A 205 -14.24 14.20 -1.01
C ASP A 205 -15.05 12.90 -1.07
N ASN A 206 -16.21 12.83 -0.43
CA ASN A 206 -17.00 11.60 -0.35
C ASN A 206 -18.41 11.75 -0.94
N ILE A 207 -19.10 10.65 -1.11
CA ILE A 207 -20.53 10.64 -1.47
C ILE A 207 -21.35 10.94 -0.21
N ASP A 208 -22.30 11.89 -0.31
CA ASP A 208 -23.19 12.24 0.79
C ASP A 208 -24.31 11.21 1.00
N GLN A 209 -24.91 11.20 2.20
CA GLN A 209 -26.13 10.45 2.48
C GLN A 209 -27.33 11.08 1.75
N PRO A 210 -28.35 10.30 1.35
CA PRO A 210 -28.51 8.85 1.56
C PRO A 210 -27.85 7.97 0.48
N ALA A 211 -27.35 8.55 -0.62
CA ALA A 211 -26.81 7.79 -1.74
C ALA A 211 -25.63 6.90 -1.34
N ARG A 212 -24.79 7.34 -0.38
CA ARG A 212 -23.69 6.53 0.16
C ARG A 212 -24.18 5.20 0.72
N SER A 213 -25.15 5.23 1.62
CA SER A 213 -25.66 4.00 2.25
C SER A 213 -26.30 3.04 1.24
N TRP A 214 -27.03 3.57 0.27
CA TRP A 214 -27.60 2.80 -0.84
C TRP A 214 -26.50 2.13 -1.66
N LEU A 215 -25.50 2.88 -2.09
CA LEU A 215 -24.39 2.37 -2.91
C LEU A 215 -23.57 1.31 -2.14
N LEU A 216 -23.22 1.56 -0.88
CA LEU A 216 -22.49 0.59 -0.05
C LEU A 216 -23.28 -0.71 0.13
N GLY A 217 -24.62 -0.62 0.25
CA GLY A 217 -25.48 -1.81 0.28
C GLY A 217 -25.34 -2.68 -0.96
N LEU A 218 -25.26 -2.07 -2.14
CA LEU A 218 -25.04 -2.78 -3.40
C LEU A 218 -23.60 -3.30 -3.53
N LEU A 219 -22.59 -2.50 -3.16
CA LEU A 219 -21.18 -2.87 -3.28
C LEU A 219 -20.76 -4.00 -2.34
N ARG A 220 -21.54 -4.32 -1.31
CA ARG A 220 -21.31 -5.48 -0.43
C ARG A 220 -21.81 -6.81 -1.00
N GLN A 221 -22.47 -6.79 -2.15
CA GLN A 221 -22.94 -8.02 -2.77
C GLN A 221 -21.76 -8.95 -3.14
N PRO A 222 -21.96 -10.27 -3.04
CA PRO A 222 -20.93 -11.24 -3.43
C PRO A 222 -20.55 -11.12 -4.92
N GLY A 223 -19.29 -11.43 -5.22
CA GLY A 223 -18.78 -11.47 -6.60
C GLY A 223 -18.17 -10.17 -7.09
N ILE A 224 -18.17 -9.10 -6.29
CA ILE A 224 -17.34 -7.92 -6.58
C ILE A 224 -15.93 -8.20 -6.04
N ASP A 225 -14.94 -8.13 -6.92
CA ASP A 225 -13.52 -8.42 -6.62
C ASP A 225 -12.79 -7.16 -6.16
N THR A 226 -12.90 -6.10 -6.98
CA THR A 226 -12.19 -4.85 -6.72
C THR A 226 -13.01 -3.63 -7.13
N ILE A 227 -12.93 -2.59 -6.31
CA ILE A 227 -13.56 -1.29 -6.51
C ILE A 227 -12.45 -0.26 -6.61
N PHE A 228 -12.52 0.63 -7.62
CA PHE A 228 -11.55 1.69 -7.84
C PHE A 228 -12.23 3.06 -7.81
N ALA A 229 -11.63 4.02 -7.10
CA ALA A 229 -12.09 5.41 -7.05
C ALA A 229 -10.93 6.40 -7.26
N GLY A 230 -11.23 7.57 -7.84
CA GLY A 230 -10.34 8.71 -8.03
C GLY A 230 -10.58 9.84 -7.03
N HIS A 231 -10.56 11.10 -7.51
CA HIS A 231 -10.92 12.35 -6.84
C HIS A 231 -9.97 12.82 -5.72
N VAL A 232 -9.51 11.91 -4.88
CA VAL A 232 -8.75 12.27 -3.67
C VAL A 232 -7.25 12.47 -3.93
N HIS A 233 -6.75 12.09 -5.10
CA HIS A 233 -5.35 12.18 -5.50
C HIS A 233 -4.39 11.52 -4.49
N ASN A 234 -4.85 10.46 -3.83
CA ASN A 234 -4.12 9.79 -2.78
C ASN A 234 -4.31 8.28 -2.85
N PHE A 235 -3.30 7.53 -2.42
CA PHE A 235 -3.40 6.09 -2.31
C PHE A 235 -4.09 5.70 -1.01
N TRP A 236 -5.20 4.97 -1.12
CA TRP A 236 -5.81 4.26 0.01
C TRP A 236 -6.24 2.86 -0.40
N LEU A 237 -6.17 1.95 0.57
CA LEU A 237 -6.67 0.59 0.44
C LEU A 237 -7.59 0.26 1.59
N ASP A 238 -8.80 -0.19 1.26
CA ASP A 238 -9.79 -0.66 2.22
C ASP A 238 -10.54 -1.88 1.67
N ARG A 239 -11.61 -2.26 2.33
CA ARG A 239 -12.54 -3.28 1.88
C ARG A 239 -13.98 -2.80 2.02
N ILE A 240 -14.80 -3.13 1.02
CA ILE A 240 -16.26 -2.98 1.08
C ILE A 240 -16.84 -4.38 0.92
N GLY A 241 -17.36 -4.96 2.00
CA GLY A 241 -17.70 -6.39 2.01
C GLY A 241 -16.45 -7.26 1.80
N GLU A 242 -16.46 -8.08 0.75
CA GLU A 242 -15.32 -8.91 0.37
C GLU A 242 -14.39 -8.25 -0.66
N ALA A 243 -14.86 -7.20 -1.33
CA ALA A 243 -14.13 -6.51 -2.38
C ALA A 243 -12.96 -5.68 -1.83
N ASN A 244 -11.80 -5.71 -2.49
CA ASN A 244 -10.76 -4.72 -2.25
C ASN A 244 -11.23 -3.36 -2.76
N PHE A 245 -10.99 -2.30 -2.01
CA PHE A 245 -11.35 -0.96 -2.38
C PHE A 245 -10.11 -0.08 -2.44
N PHE A 246 -9.72 0.34 -3.65
CA PHE A 246 -8.57 1.19 -3.92
C PHE A 246 -9.00 2.59 -4.29
N MET A 247 -8.39 3.60 -3.68
CA MET A 247 -8.38 4.96 -4.19
C MET A 247 -7.02 5.26 -4.82
N LEU A 248 -7.04 5.94 -5.96
CA LEU A 248 -5.86 6.14 -6.78
C LEU A 248 -5.17 7.47 -6.52
N PRO A 249 -3.83 7.50 -6.63
CA PRO A 249 -3.11 8.75 -6.79
C PRO A 249 -3.44 9.40 -8.14
N SER A 250 -3.30 10.72 -8.21
CA SER A 250 -3.37 11.46 -9.47
C SER A 250 -2.06 11.32 -10.26
N THR A 251 -2.13 11.50 -11.56
CA THR A 251 -0.94 11.67 -12.40
C THR A 251 -0.44 13.12 -12.40
N ALA A 252 -1.29 14.09 -12.03
CA ALA A 252 -1.04 15.51 -12.20
C ALA A 252 -0.45 16.21 -10.96
N PHE A 253 -1.09 16.04 -9.82
CA PHE A 253 -0.70 16.66 -8.55
C PHE A 253 -1.36 15.97 -7.36
N MET A 254 -0.75 16.13 -6.18
CA MET A 254 -1.32 15.71 -4.92
C MET A 254 -2.20 16.83 -4.33
N ARG A 255 -3.23 16.47 -3.59
CA ARG A 255 -3.94 17.45 -2.75
C ARG A 255 -3.10 17.77 -1.52
N HIS A 256 -2.75 19.03 -1.35
CA HIS A 256 -1.78 19.45 -0.33
C HIS A 256 -2.28 19.30 1.12
N ASP A 257 -3.59 19.17 1.35
CA ASP A 257 -4.15 18.85 2.66
C ASP A 257 -3.66 17.48 3.18
N PHE A 258 -3.39 16.50 2.31
CA PHE A 258 -2.82 15.21 2.71
C PHE A 258 -1.32 15.26 3.01
N SER A 259 -0.64 16.38 2.73
CA SER A 259 0.74 16.58 3.18
C SER A 259 0.86 16.68 4.72
N ALA A 260 -0.25 16.85 5.42
CA ALA A 260 -0.29 16.76 6.89
C ALA A 260 0.18 15.40 7.44
N PHE A 261 0.10 14.33 6.61
CA PHE A 261 0.67 13.02 6.96
C PHE A 261 2.20 12.99 6.99
N TYR A 262 2.88 13.92 6.35
CA TYR A 262 4.33 13.90 6.25
C TYR A 262 4.98 14.16 7.61
N ARG A 263 6.01 13.37 7.90
CA ARG A 263 6.79 13.47 9.14
C ARG A 263 7.92 14.50 9.06
N ILE A 264 8.15 15.05 7.88
CA ILE A 264 9.11 16.11 7.59
C ILE A 264 8.42 17.21 6.79
N ALA A 265 9.10 18.33 6.59
CA ALA A 265 8.55 19.43 5.82
C ALA A 265 8.06 18.96 4.45
N PRO A 266 6.85 19.37 4.03
CA PRO A 266 6.30 18.98 2.74
C PRO A 266 7.18 19.48 1.59
N ALA A 267 7.07 18.80 0.45
CA ALA A 267 7.73 19.19 -0.79
C ALA A 267 7.14 20.49 -1.37
N VAL A 268 7.57 20.84 -2.58
CA VAL A 268 7.15 22.05 -3.32
C VAL A 268 5.62 22.24 -3.25
N GLU A 269 5.19 23.49 -3.09
CA GLU A 269 3.79 23.89 -2.97
C GLU A 269 3.05 23.12 -1.87
N PHE A 270 3.65 23.08 -0.66
CA PHE A 270 3.06 22.43 0.52
C PHE A 270 2.72 20.94 0.30
N GLY A 271 3.49 20.25 -0.54
CA GLY A 271 3.34 18.85 -0.84
C GLY A 271 2.54 18.55 -2.12
N ARG A 272 1.86 19.55 -2.69
CA ARG A 272 1.11 19.40 -3.95
C ARG A 272 2.00 18.93 -5.09
N GLY A 273 3.24 19.38 -5.14
CA GLY A 273 4.25 19.02 -6.13
C GLY A 273 5.13 17.83 -5.74
N ASP A 274 4.79 17.02 -4.72
CA ASP A 274 5.61 15.86 -4.34
C ASP A 274 5.58 14.78 -5.44
N PRO A 275 6.68 14.61 -6.21
CA PRO A 275 6.71 13.69 -7.35
C PRO A 275 6.55 12.23 -6.96
N GLY A 276 6.93 11.86 -5.75
CA GLY A 276 6.78 10.50 -5.24
C GLY A 276 5.32 10.08 -5.02
N ARG A 277 4.35 11.00 -5.14
CA ARG A 277 2.93 10.72 -4.91
C ARG A 277 2.14 10.48 -6.20
N PHE A 278 2.72 10.75 -7.36
CA PHE A 278 2.03 10.60 -8.64
C PHE A 278 2.15 9.17 -9.17
N GLY A 279 1.07 8.66 -9.72
CA GLY A 279 1.09 7.30 -10.21
C GLY A 279 -0.22 6.84 -10.83
N TYR A 280 -0.23 5.57 -11.17
CA TYR A 280 -1.37 4.84 -11.71
C TYR A 280 -1.27 3.36 -11.31
N PHE A 281 -2.29 2.55 -11.63
CA PHE A 281 -2.27 1.14 -11.32
C PHE A 281 -2.21 0.27 -12.57
N LEU A 282 -1.52 -0.87 -12.44
CA LEU A 282 -1.66 -2.03 -13.31
C LEU A 282 -2.38 -3.13 -12.55
N VAL A 283 -3.25 -3.85 -13.21
CA VAL A 283 -4.01 -4.94 -12.60
C VAL A 283 -3.81 -6.21 -13.42
N ASP A 284 -3.12 -7.18 -12.85
CA ASP A 284 -3.02 -8.52 -13.41
C ASP A 284 -4.19 -9.36 -12.92
N VAL A 285 -4.93 -9.95 -13.84
CA VAL A 285 -6.05 -10.84 -13.55
C VAL A 285 -5.63 -12.27 -13.81
N PHE A 286 -5.53 -13.06 -12.76
CA PHE A 286 -5.21 -14.48 -12.78
C PHE A 286 -6.50 -15.32 -12.68
N GLU A 287 -6.39 -16.64 -12.79
CA GLU A 287 -7.56 -17.53 -12.63
C GLU A 287 -8.20 -17.41 -11.23
N SER A 288 -7.40 -17.35 -10.17
CA SER A 288 -7.89 -17.36 -8.79
C SER A 288 -8.05 -15.99 -8.17
N GLU A 289 -7.32 -14.98 -8.64
CA GLU A 289 -7.24 -13.66 -7.97
C GLU A 289 -6.85 -12.54 -8.93
N SER A 290 -7.00 -11.30 -8.47
CA SER A 290 -6.44 -10.11 -9.11
C SER A 290 -5.34 -9.52 -8.24
N VAL A 291 -4.31 -8.96 -8.87
CA VAL A 291 -3.20 -8.29 -8.19
C VAL A 291 -3.08 -6.87 -8.73
N VAL A 292 -3.15 -5.90 -7.83
CA VAL A 292 -3.06 -4.48 -8.16
C VAL A 292 -1.65 -3.97 -7.84
N TYR A 293 -0.94 -3.48 -8.85
CA TYR A 293 0.40 -2.91 -8.70
C TYR A 293 0.33 -1.39 -8.76
N SER A 294 0.91 -0.74 -7.77
CA SER A 294 1.12 0.71 -7.77
C SER A 294 2.36 1.06 -8.59
N ILE A 295 2.20 1.90 -9.60
CA ILE A 295 3.27 2.38 -10.48
C ILE A 295 3.47 3.87 -10.23
N ARG A 296 4.56 4.23 -9.57
CA ARG A 296 4.90 5.65 -9.34
C ARG A 296 5.57 6.24 -10.57
N THR A 297 5.10 7.39 -11.00
CA THR A 297 5.65 8.10 -12.17
C THR A 297 6.78 9.06 -11.81
N GLN A 298 7.02 9.30 -10.51
CA GLN A 298 8.07 10.19 -9.98
C GLN A 298 8.00 11.61 -10.56
N GLY A 299 6.81 12.04 -10.98
CA GLY A 299 6.61 13.36 -11.58
C GLY A 299 7.27 13.54 -12.95
N GLU A 300 7.66 12.46 -13.60
CA GLU A 300 8.26 12.46 -14.93
C GLU A 300 7.34 13.16 -15.93
N ARG A 301 7.96 13.84 -16.90
CA ARG A 301 7.29 14.69 -17.87
C ARG A 301 7.76 14.35 -19.27
N GLN A 302 6.82 14.26 -20.18
CA GLN A 302 7.09 14.02 -21.60
C GLN A 302 6.70 15.22 -22.43
N LEU A 303 7.66 15.72 -23.21
CA LEU A 303 7.44 16.84 -24.13
C LEU A 303 6.91 16.34 -25.48
N PRO A 304 6.06 17.13 -26.17
CA PRO A 304 5.58 16.77 -27.49
C PRO A 304 6.72 16.46 -28.46
N GLY A 305 6.59 15.37 -29.21
CA GLY A 305 7.53 14.99 -30.27
C GLY A 305 8.91 14.52 -29.82
N ARG A 306 9.15 14.34 -28.51
CA ARG A 306 10.38 13.70 -28.04
C ARG A 306 10.16 12.19 -27.90
N PRO A 307 11.14 11.36 -28.23
CA PRO A 307 11.04 9.91 -28.03
C PRO A 307 10.94 9.62 -26.53
N THR A 308 10.04 8.73 -26.17
CA THR A 308 9.88 8.25 -24.78
C THR A 308 11.09 7.45 -24.38
N ALA A 309 11.60 7.69 -23.18
CA ALA A 309 12.66 6.86 -22.62
C ALA A 309 12.12 5.44 -22.38
N LYS A 310 12.90 4.42 -22.75
CA LYS A 310 12.54 3.02 -22.46
C LYS A 310 12.38 2.85 -20.95
N THR A 311 11.22 2.39 -20.52
CA THR A 311 10.91 2.22 -19.11
C THR A 311 10.61 0.75 -18.81
N GLN A 312 11.24 0.24 -17.76
CA GLN A 312 10.88 -1.05 -17.18
C GLN A 312 9.94 -0.82 -16.01
N LEU A 313 8.72 -1.33 -16.11
CA LEU A 313 7.73 -1.25 -15.04
C LEU A 313 7.88 -2.46 -14.11
N LEU A 314 8.19 -2.21 -12.85
CA LEU A 314 8.33 -3.28 -11.86
C LEU A 314 6.95 -3.60 -11.27
N ALA A 315 6.38 -4.74 -11.64
CA ALA A 315 5.13 -5.25 -11.07
C ALA A 315 5.45 -6.06 -9.82
N THR A 316 5.51 -5.40 -8.67
CA THR A 316 5.88 -6.00 -7.38
C THR A 316 4.71 -5.93 -6.41
N HIS A 317 4.48 -7.04 -5.72
CA HIS A 317 3.43 -7.18 -4.72
C HIS A 317 3.77 -8.34 -3.78
N PRO A 318 3.32 -8.37 -2.51
CA PRO A 318 3.55 -9.49 -1.60
C PRO A 318 3.16 -10.86 -2.17
N ARG A 319 2.02 -10.95 -2.85
CA ARG A 319 1.51 -12.22 -3.43
C ARG A 319 2.44 -12.86 -4.46
N VAL A 320 3.23 -12.06 -5.15
CA VAL A 320 4.17 -12.53 -6.18
C VAL A 320 5.62 -12.55 -5.70
N SER A 321 5.89 -12.17 -4.45
CA SER A 321 7.24 -12.16 -3.89
C SER A 321 7.76 -13.57 -3.61
N THR A 322 9.02 -13.81 -3.94
CA THR A 322 9.73 -15.07 -3.69
C THR A 322 10.48 -15.10 -2.36
N PHE A 323 10.36 -14.04 -1.54
CA PHE A 323 11.06 -13.88 -0.27
C PHE A 323 10.08 -13.93 0.93
N PRO A 324 9.53 -15.12 1.28
CA PRO A 324 8.44 -15.21 2.27
C PRO A 324 8.88 -14.90 3.70
N ASN A 325 10.16 -15.11 4.02
CA ASN A 325 10.68 -15.07 5.38
C ASN A 325 11.49 -13.81 5.70
N VAL A 326 11.47 -12.80 4.80
CA VAL A 326 12.08 -11.50 5.08
C VAL A 326 10.98 -10.48 5.33
N GLY A 327 11.10 -9.73 6.43
CA GLY A 327 10.08 -8.81 6.88
C GLY A 327 10.61 -7.59 7.61
N VAL A 328 9.69 -6.73 8.00
CA VAL A 328 9.95 -5.48 8.71
C VAL A 328 9.08 -5.35 9.94
N GLU A 329 9.59 -4.69 10.98
CA GLU A 329 8.82 -4.36 12.18
C GLU A 329 8.15 -3.00 12.02
N LEU A 330 6.82 -2.98 12.14
CA LEU A 330 6.00 -1.78 12.06
C LEU A 330 5.91 -1.12 13.45
N ARG A 331 6.98 -0.48 13.88
CA ARG A 331 7.05 0.21 15.18
C ARG A 331 6.28 1.52 15.20
N HIS A 332 6.10 2.13 14.02
CA HIS A 332 5.41 3.40 13.88
C HIS A 332 3.97 3.18 13.44
N PRO A 333 3.10 4.16 13.65
CA PRO A 333 1.74 4.09 13.17
C PRO A 333 1.72 3.79 11.66
N TRP A 334 1.10 2.70 11.29
CA TRP A 334 0.95 2.22 9.92
C TRP A 334 -0.52 2.16 9.48
N ALA A 335 -1.43 2.35 10.43
CA ALA A 335 -2.87 2.32 10.25
C ALA A 335 -3.53 3.53 10.91
N GLN A 336 -2.83 4.65 10.96
CA GLN A 336 -3.27 5.85 11.66
C GLN A 336 -4.25 6.64 10.82
N SER A 337 -5.37 7.06 11.43
CA SER A 337 -6.21 8.13 10.89
C SER A 337 -5.83 9.45 11.55
N GLU A 338 -5.83 10.50 10.75
CA GLU A 338 -5.49 11.84 11.19
C GLU A 338 -6.62 12.81 10.85
N GLN A 339 -6.88 13.75 11.76
CA GLN A 339 -7.74 14.87 11.46
C GLN A 339 -6.97 15.84 10.57
N ILE A 340 -7.44 16.01 9.35
CA ILE A 340 -6.83 16.92 8.38
C ILE A 340 -7.39 18.33 8.61
N THR A 341 -6.49 19.30 8.60
CA THR A 341 -6.82 20.72 8.65
C THR A 341 -7.71 21.09 7.46
N ALA A 342 -8.73 21.89 7.71
CA ALA A 342 -9.51 22.49 6.63
C ALA A 342 -8.60 23.26 5.67
N THR A 343 -8.75 23.02 4.37
CA THR A 343 -7.88 23.60 3.33
C THR A 343 -8.38 24.91 2.77
N GLY A 344 -9.39 25.51 3.40
CA GLY A 344 -10.09 26.69 2.88
C GLY A 344 -11.07 26.33 1.77
N GLY A 345 -11.70 27.34 1.18
CA GLY A 345 -12.69 27.17 0.12
C GLY A 345 -13.84 26.27 0.54
N VAL A 346 -14.04 25.17 -0.17
CA VAL A 346 -15.17 24.25 0.05
C VAL A 346 -15.18 23.54 1.41
N GLN A 347 -14.08 23.54 2.14
CA GLN A 347 -13.96 22.86 3.43
C GLN A 347 -13.62 23.79 4.60
N GLU A 348 -13.73 25.08 4.42
CA GLU A 348 -13.36 26.06 5.43
C GLU A 348 -14.09 25.87 6.76
N PHE A 349 -15.36 25.44 6.72
CA PHE A 349 -16.23 25.28 7.89
C PHE A 349 -16.26 23.84 8.41
N GLY A 350 -15.50 22.93 7.86
CA GLY A 350 -15.51 21.52 8.21
C GLY A 350 -14.15 21.01 8.66
N ARG A 351 -14.19 19.81 9.22
CA ARG A 351 -13.00 19.01 9.50
C ARG A 351 -13.25 17.60 9.00
N LYS A 352 -12.21 16.97 8.45
CA LYS A 352 -12.29 15.60 8.01
C LYS A 352 -11.20 14.74 8.62
N PHE A 353 -11.42 13.46 8.70
CA PHE A 353 -10.40 12.47 8.98
C PHE A 353 -10.01 11.77 7.68
N ALA A 354 -8.76 11.39 7.59
CA ALA A 354 -8.25 10.56 6.53
C ALA A 354 -7.21 9.59 7.07
N ARG A 355 -7.05 8.45 6.40
CA ARG A 355 -6.03 7.45 6.76
C ARG A 355 -4.75 7.74 6.01
N ASN A 356 -3.63 7.53 6.71
CA ASN A 356 -2.33 7.51 6.08
C ASN A 356 -1.98 6.08 5.64
N ASP A 357 -2.27 5.73 4.40
CA ASP A 357 -1.99 4.41 3.83
C ASP A 357 -0.66 4.37 3.02
N TYR A 358 0.15 5.42 3.04
CA TYR A 358 1.46 5.42 2.37
C TYR A 358 2.44 4.36 2.90
N PRO A 359 2.50 4.05 4.20
CA PRO A 359 3.27 2.91 4.67
C PRO A 359 2.79 1.58 4.07
N LEU A 360 1.47 1.40 3.92
CA LEU A 360 0.90 0.22 3.29
C LEU A 360 1.25 0.16 1.79
N GLN A 361 1.11 1.27 1.06
CA GLN A 361 1.54 1.37 -0.34
C GLN A 361 3.00 0.92 -0.51
N ALA A 362 3.90 1.42 0.36
CA ALA A 362 5.31 1.06 0.30
C ALA A 362 5.57 -0.43 0.58
N LEU A 363 4.84 -1.04 1.53
CA LEU A 363 4.91 -2.49 1.77
C LEU A 363 4.48 -3.30 0.54
N LEU A 364 3.42 -2.87 -0.15
CA LEU A 364 2.96 -3.51 -1.38
C LEU A 364 3.99 -3.36 -2.50
N GLU A 365 4.50 -2.15 -2.71
CA GLU A 365 5.52 -1.85 -3.72
C GLU A 365 6.83 -2.61 -3.48
N MET A 366 7.28 -2.76 -2.23
CA MET A 366 8.44 -3.58 -1.90
C MET A 366 8.17 -5.08 -2.07
N GLY A 367 6.92 -5.51 -2.14
CA GLY A 367 6.56 -6.92 -2.15
C GLY A 367 6.87 -7.63 -0.82
N THR A 368 6.72 -6.93 0.29
CA THR A 368 7.03 -7.42 1.64
C THR A 368 6.00 -8.45 2.08
N ARG A 369 6.41 -9.69 2.35
CA ARG A 369 5.51 -10.78 2.74
C ARG A 369 5.37 -11.01 4.24
N LEU A 370 6.18 -10.34 5.04
CA LEU A 370 6.20 -10.54 6.49
C LEU A 370 6.30 -9.18 7.19
N VAL A 371 5.39 -8.93 8.10
CA VAL A 371 5.47 -7.77 9.00
C VAL A 371 5.32 -8.20 10.45
N LYS A 372 5.92 -7.43 11.35
CA LYS A 372 5.77 -7.62 12.79
C LYS A 372 5.21 -6.35 13.42
N ILE A 373 4.08 -6.47 14.12
CA ILE A 373 3.35 -5.38 14.77
C ILE A 373 3.45 -5.49 16.31
N PRO A 374 3.35 -4.39 17.06
CA PRO A 374 3.26 -4.44 18.50
C PRO A 374 1.88 -4.93 18.97
N GLU A 375 1.82 -5.55 20.16
CA GLU A 375 0.57 -6.05 20.76
C GLU A 375 -0.54 -4.98 20.83
N ILE A 376 -0.18 -3.70 20.96
CA ILE A 376 -1.17 -2.62 21.01
C ILE A 376 -2.03 -2.56 19.75
N ASP A 377 -1.49 -2.90 18.59
CA ASP A 377 -2.21 -2.84 17.31
C ASP A 377 -3.34 -3.87 17.22
N VAL A 378 -3.24 -5.01 17.92
CA VAL A 378 -4.33 -5.97 18.00
C VAL A 378 -5.41 -5.57 19.02
N ARG A 379 -5.08 -4.64 19.92
CA ARG A 379 -6.02 -4.12 20.95
C ARG A 379 -6.73 -2.85 20.48
N THR A 380 -6.06 -2.02 19.71
CA THR A 380 -6.62 -0.78 19.15
C THR A 380 -7.56 -1.12 18.00
N GLN A 381 -8.78 -0.63 18.04
CA GLN A 381 -9.81 -0.96 17.04
C GLN A 381 -9.35 -0.63 15.63
N GLU A 382 -8.85 0.58 15.40
CA GLU A 382 -8.39 1.03 14.08
C GLU A 382 -7.34 0.10 13.46
N SER A 383 -6.26 -0.21 14.20
CA SER A 383 -5.20 -1.08 13.70
C SER A 383 -5.69 -2.52 13.53
N ARG A 384 -6.50 -3.02 14.48
CA ARG A 384 -7.05 -4.38 14.43
C ARG A 384 -7.91 -4.60 13.18
N GLU A 385 -8.74 -3.63 12.80
CA GLU A 385 -9.58 -3.69 11.61
C GLU A 385 -8.75 -3.69 10.31
N ARG A 386 -7.50 -3.23 10.36
CA ARG A 386 -6.59 -3.20 9.21
C ARG A 386 -5.71 -4.45 9.05
N ILE A 387 -5.58 -5.27 10.08
CA ILE A 387 -4.80 -6.53 9.99
C ILE A 387 -5.34 -7.46 8.89
N PRO A 388 -6.67 -7.65 8.73
CA PRO A 388 -7.23 -8.42 7.61
C PRO A 388 -6.85 -7.88 6.23
N LEU A 389 -6.65 -6.56 6.08
CA LEU A 389 -6.20 -5.97 4.82
C LEU A 389 -4.79 -6.43 4.47
N LEU A 390 -3.84 -6.36 5.41
CA LEU A 390 -2.48 -6.87 5.21
C LEU A 390 -2.50 -8.34 4.79
N ARG A 391 -3.24 -9.16 5.51
CA ARG A 391 -3.38 -10.59 5.22
C ARG A 391 -4.04 -10.84 3.86
N GLY A 392 -5.07 -10.07 3.54
CA GLY A 392 -5.73 -10.08 2.23
C GLY A 392 -4.82 -9.72 1.06
N GLN A 393 -3.72 -9.01 1.30
CA GLN A 393 -2.68 -8.73 0.29
C GLN A 393 -1.54 -9.77 0.30
N GLY A 394 -1.65 -10.86 1.05
CA GLY A 394 -0.65 -11.93 1.11
C GLY A 394 0.51 -11.64 2.07
N ILE A 395 0.31 -10.73 3.02
CA ILE A 395 1.29 -10.39 4.05
C ILE A 395 1.01 -11.22 5.31
N SER A 396 2.01 -11.97 5.77
CA SER A 396 2.00 -12.64 7.06
C SER A 396 2.22 -11.62 8.18
N VAL A 397 1.42 -11.70 9.24
CA VAL A 397 1.46 -10.75 10.35
C VAL A 397 1.94 -11.46 11.61
N TRP A 398 3.09 -11.07 12.10
CA TRP A 398 3.61 -11.45 13.40
C TRP A 398 3.34 -10.36 14.43
N MET A 399 3.30 -10.73 15.70
CA MET A 399 3.10 -9.79 16.80
C MET A 399 4.26 -9.86 17.79
N THR A 400 4.70 -8.71 18.30
CA THR A 400 5.63 -8.66 19.44
C THR A 400 4.90 -8.20 20.70
N LYS A 401 5.17 -8.84 21.83
CA LYS A 401 4.55 -8.52 23.11
C LYS A 401 5.53 -8.65 24.27
N LEU A 402 5.20 -7.99 25.37
CA LEU A 402 5.91 -8.13 26.65
C LEU A 402 5.30 -9.29 27.45
N GLY A 403 6.16 -10.19 27.95
CA GLY A 403 5.76 -11.33 28.78
C GLY A 403 5.08 -12.48 28.04
N ALA A 404 4.58 -13.44 28.78
CA ALA A 404 3.86 -14.61 28.28
C ALA A 404 2.51 -14.24 27.65
N PRO A 405 1.94 -15.09 26.77
CA PRO A 405 0.58 -14.92 26.30
C PRO A 405 -0.40 -14.76 27.46
N SER A 406 -1.35 -13.85 27.33
CA SER A 406 -2.36 -13.58 28.38
C SER A 406 -3.71 -14.22 28.05
N ASP A 407 -4.54 -14.44 29.08
CA ASP A 407 -5.90 -14.95 28.91
C ASP A 407 -6.76 -13.99 28.05
N ALA A 408 -6.45 -12.68 28.09
CA ALA A 408 -7.09 -11.69 27.25
C ALA A 408 -6.82 -11.89 25.76
N LEU A 409 -5.66 -12.44 25.38
CA LEU A 409 -5.38 -12.84 23.98
C LEU A 409 -6.10 -14.14 23.61
N LEU A 410 -6.26 -15.07 24.56
CA LEU A 410 -7.01 -16.32 24.35
C LEU A 410 -8.51 -16.06 24.14
N SER A 411 -9.05 -15.07 24.84
CA SER A 411 -10.47 -14.69 24.75
C SER A 411 -10.77 -13.78 23.55
N GLN A 412 -9.75 -13.37 22.79
CA GLN A 412 -9.92 -12.54 21.63
C GLN A 412 -10.31 -13.42 20.44
N ASP A 413 -11.61 -13.40 20.12
CA ASP A 413 -12.11 -14.08 18.93
C ASP A 413 -11.33 -13.61 17.68
N ASN A 414 -10.74 -14.58 16.96
CA ASN A 414 -10.08 -14.35 15.70
C ASN A 414 -8.82 -13.45 15.74
N LEU A 415 -7.86 -13.81 16.63
CA LEU A 415 -6.53 -13.19 16.62
C LEU A 415 -5.81 -13.49 15.28
N GLN A 416 -5.82 -12.51 14.38
CA GLN A 416 -5.35 -12.67 12.99
C GLN A 416 -3.83 -12.45 12.87
N VAL A 417 -3.03 -13.16 13.69
CA VAL A 417 -1.57 -13.17 13.58
C VAL A 417 -1.06 -14.60 13.38
N ASP A 418 0.07 -14.74 12.70
CA ASP A 418 0.62 -16.05 12.35
C ASP A 418 1.63 -16.55 13.37
N ALA A 419 2.32 -15.63 14.07
CA ALA A 419 3.24 -15.96 15.16
C ALA A 419 3.36 -14.80 16.17
N ILE A 420 3.87 -15.12 17.36
CA ILE A 420 4.07 -14.15 18.44
C ILE A 420 5.50 -14.23 18.97
N GLU A 421 6.20 -13.10 18.95
CA GLU A 421 7.43 -12.88 19.69
C GLU A 421 7.10 -12.48 21.13
N CYS A 422 7.46 -13.32 22.09
CA CYS A 422 7.26 -13.07 23.50
C CYS A 422 8.56 -12.58 24.16
N ASN A 423 8.60 -11.29 24.51
CA ASN A 423 9.72 -10.68 25.19
C ASN A 423 9.65 -10.96 26.70
N GLN A 424 10.35 -12.02 27.15
CA GLN A 424 10.25 -12.56 28.49
C GLN A 424 11.63 -12.72 29.14
N ARG A 425 11.78 -12.37 30.43
CA ARG A 425 13.00 -12.69 31.15
C ARG A 425 13.18 -14.21 31.25
N LEU A 426 14.34 -14.70 30.87
CA LEU A 426 14.61 -16.14 30.81
C LEU A 426 14.47 -16.80 32.20
N VAL A 427 14.88 -16.10 33.27
CA VAL A 427 14.76 -16.58 34.66
C VAL A 427 13.32 -16.79 35.12
N ASP A 428 12.37 -16.08 34.52
CA ASP A 428 10.95 -16.20 34.89
C ASP A 428 10.19 -17.18 33.97
N PHE A 429 10.82 -17.68 32.91
CA PHE A 429 10.16 -18.52 31.91
C PHE A 429 9.52 -19.77 32.51
N ASN A 430 10.23 -20.48 33.41
CA ASN A 430 9.73 -21.69 34.04
C ASN A 430 8.44 -21.47 34.86
N ARG A 431 8.21 -20.26 35.36
CA ARG A 431 6.99 -19.91 36.13
C ARG A 431 5.77 -19.73 35.21
N VAL A 432 5.99 -19.42 33.94
CA VAL A 432 4.93 -19.05 33.00
C VAL A 432 4.83 -19.97 31.79
N LYS A 433 5.70 -20.97 31.64
CA LYS A 433 5.78 -21.86 30.47
C LYS A 433 4.46 -22.56 30.14
N ASP A 434 3.67 -22.92 31.17
CA ASP A 434 2.39 -23.61 30.95
C ASP A 434 1.38 -22.73 30.22
N ARG A 435 1.49 -21.39 30.33
CA ARG A 435 0.69 -20.45 29.53
C ARG A 435 1.06 -20.50 28.05
N TYR A 436 2.36 -20.67 27.74
CA TYR A 436 2.81 -20.84 26.34
C TYR A 436 2.18 -22.11 25.75
N GLN A 437 2.27 -23.24 26.46
CA GLN A 437 1.69 -24.49 25.98
C GLN A 437 0.16 -24.40 25.81
N ALA A 438 -0.52 -23.84 26.82
CA ALA A 438 -1.97 -23.65 26.77
C ALA A 438 -2.38 -22.78 25.56
N PHE A 439 -1.66 -21.68 25.32
CA PHE A 439 -1.91 -20.78 24.21
C PHE A 439 -1.70 -21.47 22.85
N THR A 440 -0.56 -22.14 22.66
CA THR A 440 -0.26 -22.86 21.42
C THR A 440 -1.30 -23.96 21.14
N LYS A 441 -1.72 -24.71 22.16
CA LYS A 441 -2.76 -25.75 22.02
C LYS A 441 -4.13 -25.18 21.65
N ALA A 442 -4.48 -24.00 22.19
CA ALA A 442 -5.78 -23.38 21.96
C ALA A 442 -5.87 -22.69 20.60
N THR A 443 -4.78 -22.08 20.11
CA THR A 443 -4.78 -21.20 18.93
C THR A 443 -4.05 -21.76 17.72
N GLY A 444 -3.09 -22.66 17.92
CA GLY A 444 -2.16 -23.11 16.88
C GLY A 444 -1.11 -22.06 16.47
N ILE A 445 -1.13 -20.86 17.06
CA ILE A 445 -0.21 -19.76 16.73
C ILE A 445 1.19 -20.08 17.24
N GLY A 446 2.21 -19.90 16.39
CA GLY A 446 3.60 -20.13 16.72
C GLY A 446 4.15 -19.13 17.74
N LEU A 447 4.88 -19.61 18.76
CA LEU A 447 5.49 -18.78 19.80
C LEU A 447 7.01 -18.79 19.71
N PHE A 448 7.59 -17.59 19.72
CA PHE A 448 9.04 -17.35 19.69
C PHE A 448 9.47 -16.64 20.96
N LEU A 449 10.42 -17.21 21.68
CA LEU A 449 10.96 -16.57 22.88
C LEU A 449 12.05 -15.57 22.51
N SER A 450 11.90 -14.36 23.00
CA SER A 450 12.86 -13.26 22.90
C SER A 450 13.30 -12.86 24.32
N PRO A 451 14.46 -13.33 24.81
CA PRO A 451 14.87 -13.03 26.17
C PRO A 451 15.09 -11.55 26.40
N LEU A 452 14.43 -10.98 27.42
CA LEU A 452 14.73 -9.63 27.89
C LEU A 452 16.09 -9.63 28.58
N ARG A 453 16.95 -8.72 28.18
CA ARG A 453 18.30 -8.56 28.70
C ARG A 453 18.33 -7.42 29.70
N ASP A 454 18.92 -7.66 30.87
CA ASP A 454 19.12 -6.65 31.88
C ASP A 454 20.33 -5.75 31.57
N GLU A 455 20.44 -4.65 32.32
CA GLU A 455 21.51 -3.67 32.14
C GLU A 455 22.90 -4.27 32.32
N GLY A 456 23.05 -5.24 33.23
CA GLY A 456 24.33 -5.91 33.50
C GLY A 456 24.80 -6.72 32.29
N LEU A 457 23.91 -7.48 31.65
CA LEU A 457 24.20 -8.22 30.43
C LEU A 457 24.53 -7.31 29.26
N GLU A 458 23.81 -6.20 29.10
CA GLU A 458 24.09 -5.24 28.03
C GLU A 458 25.42 -4.51 28.21
N LYS A 459 25.80 -4.18 29.44
CA LYS A 459 27.12 -3.60 29.76
C LYS A 459 28.27 -4.56 29.44
N GLN A 460 28.08 -5.85 29.68
CA GLN A 460 29.07 -6.87 29.29
C GLN A 460 29.26 -6.94 27.76
N THR A 461 28.21 -6.71 27.00
CA THR A 461 28.23 -6.78 25.53
C THR A 461 28.75 -5.49 24.90
N HIS A 462 28.32 -4.33 25.39
CA HIS A 462 28.53 -3.02 24.75
C HIS A 462 29.29 -2.00 25.61
N GLY A 463 29.74 -2.38 26.79
CA GLY A 463 30.40 -1.47 27.73
C GLY A 463 29.45 -0.37 28.21
N ASN A 464 30.01 0.81 28.52
CA ASN A 464 29.26 1.92 29.09
C ASN A 464 28.50 2.78 28.06
N THR A 465 28.53 2.43 26.77
CA THR A 465 27.92 3.21 25.69
C THR A 465 26.59 2.66 25.21
N PHE A 466 25.96 1.78 25.98
CA PHE A 466 24.63 1.25 25.63
C PHE A 466 23.53 2.28 25.90
N SER A 467 22.41 2.15 25.18
CA SER A 467 21.23 3.01 25.38
C SER A 467 20.27 2.44 26.43
N HIS A 468 19.40 3.29 26.98
CA HIS A 468 18.44 2.95 28.02
C HIS A 468 17.14 2.27 27.51
N PHE A 469 17.10 1.79 26.28
CA PHE A 469 15.92 1.08 25.80
C PHE A 469 15.98 -0.41 26.12
N ILE A 470 14.82 -1.03 26.18
CA ILE A 470 14.68 -2.48 26.39
C ILE A 470 15.31 -3.23 25.22
N ARG A 471 16.20 -4.15 25.53
CA ARG A 471 16.81 -5.05 24.55
C ARG A 471 16.34 -6.47 24.78
N SER A 472 16.13 -7.19 23.68
CA SER A 472 15.65 -8.56 23.68
C SER A 472 16.32 -9.38 22.59
N GLY A 473 16.17 -10.70 22.70
CA GLY A 473 16.78 -11.68 21.81
C GLY A 473 18.07 -12.28 22.38
N PHE A 474 18.33 -13.53 22.04
CA PHE A 474 19.62 -14.17 22.30
C PHE A 474 20.72 -13.54 21.43
N LEU A 475 21.94 -13.54 21.91
CA LEU A 475 23.11 -13.40 21.06
C LEU A 475 23.47 -14.78 20.48
N VAL A 476 24.01 -14.83 19.26
CA VAL A 476 24.32 -16.10 18.59
C VAL A 476 25.23 -17.00 19.44
N GLY A 477 26.23 -16.44 20.12
CA GLY A 477 27.13 -17.18 21.02
C GLY A 477 26.48 -17.76 22.27
N GLU A 478 25.24 -17.43 22.59
CA GLU A 478 24.50 -17.97 23.74
C GLU A 478 23.70 -19.22 23.38
N LEU A 479 23.52 -19.53 22.10
CA LEU A 479 22.60 -20.56 21.61
C LEU A 479 23.03 -21.97 22.01
N GLU A 480 24.32 -22.28 21.93
CA GLU A 480 24.84 -23.60 22.23
C GLU A 480 24.46 -24.06 23.67
N ALA A 481 24.59 -23.16 24.64
CA ALA A 481 24.21 -23.41 26.02
C ALA A 481 22.70 -23.64 26.24
N GLN A 482 21.87 -23.30 25.25
CA GLN A 482 20.41 -23.45 25.31
C GLN A 482 19.91 -24.71 24.58
N THR A 483 20.77 -25.52 23.98
CA THR A 483 20.38 -26.62 23.09
C THR A 483 19.45 -27.63 23.78
N ASP A 484 19.87 -28.22 24.90
CA ASP A 484 19.08 -29.21 25.63
C ASP A 484 17.75 -28.66 26.16
N TRP A 485 17.79 -27.40 26.59
CA TRP A 485 16.60 -26.71 27.06
C TRP A 485 15.62 -26.50 25.92
N MET A 486 16.09 -26.02 24.77
CA MET A 486 15.23 -25.73 23.61
C MET A 486 14.60 -27.01 23.04
N GLN A 487 15.35 -28.10 22.95
CA GLN A 487 14.80 -29.39 22.51
C GLN A 487 13.62 -29.84 23.40
N LYS A 488 13.72 -29.64 24.70
CA LYS A 488 12.62 -29.92 25.65
C LYS A 488 11.42 -29.01 25.43
N MET A 489 11.67 -27.72 25.12
CA MET A 489 10.59 -26.76 24.88
C MET A 489 9.84 -27.08 23.58
N VAL A 490 10.53 -27.47 22.54
CA VAL A 490 9.93 -27.91 21.26
C VAL A 490 9.14 -29.21 21.47
N ALA A 491 9.75 -30.22 22.07
CA ALA A 491 9.11 -31.52 22.31
C ALA A 491 7.84 -31.41 23.17
N GLY A 492 7.80 -30.44 24.09
CA GLY A 492 6.64 -30.15 24.94
C GLY A 492 5.63 -29.21 24.31
N SER A 493 5.84 -28.75 23.06
CA SER A 493 4.99 -27.75 22.37
C SER A 493 4.83 -26.44 23.16
N PHE A 494 5.87 -26.01 23.87
CA PHE A 494 5.90 -24.73 24.57
C PHE A 494 6.33 -23.58 23.64
N LEU A 495 7.29 -23.86 22.75
CA LEU A 495 7.87 -22.89 21.83
C LEU A 495 8.05 -23.49 20.43
N ASN A 496 7.89 -22.68 19.41
CA ASN A 496 8.21 -23.00 18.02
C ASN A 496 9.62 -22.53 17.65
N GLY A 497 10.14 -21.54 18.37
CA GLY A 497 11.44 -20.97 18.08
C GLY A 497 11.91 -19.93 19.08
N VAL A 498 13.01 -19.32 18.74
CA VAL A 498 13.62 -18.23 19.51
C VAL A 498 13.92 -17.04 18.59
N VAL A 499 14.16 -15.89 19.23
CA VAL A 499 14.64 -14.68 18.56
C VAL A 499 16.13 -14.51 18.85
N VAL A 500 16.92 -14.37 17.79
CA VAL A 500 18.35 -14.05 17.86
C VAL A 500 18.53 -12.60 17.38
N ARG A 501 19.23 -11.81 18.17
CA ARG A 501 19.54 -10.43 17.84
C ARG A 501 20.82 -10.36 17.00
N HIS A 502 20.70 -9.84 15.77
CA HIS A 502 21.82 -9.46 14.94
C HIS A 502 22.14 -7.98 15.16
N GLU A 503 23.37 -7.68 15.54
CA GLU A 503 23.83 -6.30 15.72
C GLU A 503 24.27 -5.69 14.39
N PHE A 504 24.04 -4.40 14.21
CA PHE A 504 24.25 -3.67 12.94
C PHE A 504 25.63 -3.89 12.28
N HIS A 505 26.67 -4.05 13.08
CA HIS A 505 28.04 -4.22 12.60
C HIS A 505 28.48 -5.69 12.41
N GLN A 506 27.65 -6.65 12.79
CA GLN A 506 27.97 -8.06 12.60
C GLN A 506 27.80 -8.50 11.15
N GLU A 507 28.51 -9.54 10.75
CA GLU A 507 28.31 -10.19 9.47
C GLU A 507 27.10 -11.10 9.51
N LEU A 508 26.02 -10.72 8.79
CA LEU A 508 24.75 -11.42 8.81
C LEU A 508 24.86 -12.89 8.36
N ALA A 509 25.73 -13.16 7.39
CA ALA A 509 25.95 -14.51 6.88
C ALA A 509 26.46 -15.46 7.98
N MET A 510 27.45 -15.03 8.80
CA MET A 510 27.97 -15.85 9.89
C MET A 510 26.90 -16.14 10.95
N VAL A 511 26.18 -15.11 11.39
CA VAL A 511 25.06 -15.26 12.35
C VAL A 511 24.00 -16.22 11.79
N THR A 512 23.73 -16.15 10.48
CA THR A 512 22.75 -17.01 9.82
C THR A 512 23.16 -18.48 9.81
N GLU A 513 24.40 -18.79 9.46
CA GLU A 513 24.90 -20.18 9.41
C GLU A 513 24.87 -20.82 10.81
N ASP A 514 25.31 -20.09 11.85
CA ASP A 514 25.27 -20.56 13.23
C ASP A 514 23.81 -20.81 13.70
N CYS A 515 22.89 -19.87 13.39
CA CYS A 515 21.48 -20.03 13.68
C CYS A 515 20.86 -21.23 12.94
N ALA A 516 21.21 -21.43 11.67
CA ALA A 516 20.69 -22.52 10.86
C ALA A 516 21.14 -23.90 11.40
N ALA A 517 22.41 -24.03 11.74
CA ALA A 517 22.97 -25.25 12.34
C ALA A 517 22.31 -25.57 13.68
N TRP A 518 22.17 -24.57 14.54
CA TRP A 518 21.53 -24.74 15.85
C TRP A 518 20.03 -25.04 15.73
N ALA A 519 19.30 -24.32 14.87
CA ALA A 519 17.87 -24.56 14.62
C ALA A 519 17.60 -26.00 14.16
N LYS A 520 18.45 -26.53 13.27
CA LYS A 520 18.38 -27.92 12.81
C LYS A 520 18.60 -28.89 13.96
N THR A 521 19.57 -28.64 14.84
CA THR A 521 19.86 -29.49 16.01
C THR A 521 18.69 -29.47 17.01
N CYS A 522 18.06 -28.34 17.21
CA CYS A 522 16.93 -28.18 18.14
C CYS A 522 15.58 -28.59 17.56
N GLY A 523 15.44 -28.72 16.23
CA GLY A 523 14.18 -28.95 15.56
C GLY A 523 13.21 -27.76 15.67
N CYS A 524 13.74 -26.53 15.63
CA CYS A 524 12.97 -25.29 15.82
C CYS A 524 13.21 -24.29 14.69
N SER A 525 12.46 -23.20 14.72
CA SER A 525 12.70 -22.03 13.88
C SER A 525 13.47 -20.93 14.62
N VAL A 526 14.16 -20.06 13.89
CA VAL A 526 14.84 -18.90 14.46
C VAL A 526 14.41 -17.64 13.72
N GLN A 527 14.00 -16.63 14.49
CA GLN A 527 13.84 -15.27 14.00
C GLN A 527 15.14 -14.51 14.25
N ILE A 528 15.80 -14.04 13.18
CA ILE A 528 16.94 -13.12 13.25
C ILE A 528 16.39 -11.70 13.23
N SER A 529 16.47 -11.00 14.36
CA SER A 529 16.07 -9.59 14.49
C SER A 529 17.23 -8.70 14.08
N ILE A 530 17.18 -8.17 12.85
CA ILE A 530 18.23 -7.34 12.25
C ILE A 530 18.10 -5.91 12.76
N LYS A 531 19.15 -5.42 13.43
CA LYS A 531 19.20 -4.03 13.89
C LYS A 531 19.65 -3.11 12.76
N THR A 532 18.86 -2.08 12.47
CA THR A 532 19.17 -1.08 11.43
C THR A 532 20.04 0.07 11.97
N SER A 533 20.34 0.07 13.26
CA SER A 533 21.20 1.06 13.90
C SER A 533 22.06 0.45 14.99
N GLY A 534 23.20 1.06 15.27
CA GLY A 534 24.09 0.66 16.34
C GLY A 534 23.54 1.00 17.75
N PRO A 535 24.27 0.63 18.81
CA PRO A 535 23.82 0.81 20.19
C PRO A 535 23.83 2.26 20.68
N SER A 536 24.59 3.13 20.02
CA SER A 536 24.68 4.55 20.41
C SER A 536 23.51 5.35 19.86
N THR A 537 22.73 5.97 20.73
CA THR A 537 21.62 6.86 20.36
C THR A 537 22.09 8.20 19.79
N ALA A 538 23.33 8.59 20.08
CA ALA A 538 23.93 9.83 19.56
C ALA A 538 24.49 9.67 18.15
N ALA A 539 24.73 8.44 17.70
CA ALA A 539 25.22 8.18 16.36
C ALA A 539 24.03 8.27 15.38
N LEU A 540 24.06 9.27 14.52
CA LEU A 540 23.19 9.31 13.34
C LEU A 540 23.61 8.18 12.42
N ASN A 541 22.79 7.14 12.35
CA ASN A 541 23.01 6.03 11.46
C ASN A 541 22.52 6.38 10.06
N GLY A 542 23.29 7.23 9.38
CA GLY A 542 23.07 7.57 7.97
C GLY A 542 23.63 6.53 7.01
N ASP A 543 24.04 5.35 7.46
CA ASP A 543 24.70 4.35 6.61
C ASP A 543 23.66 3.58 5.77
N THR A 544 23.20 4.26 4.74
CA THR A 544 22.28 3.71 3.73
C THR A 544 22.91 2.51 2.99
N GLU A 545 24.23 2.51 2.79
CA GLU A 545 24.90 1.42 2.10
C GLU A 545 24.94 0.15 2.95
N ARG A 546 25.17 0.26 4.25
CA ARG A 546 25.10 -0.90 5.14
C ARG A 546 23.70 -1.50 5.19
N LEU A 547 22.65 -0.67 5.23
CA LEU A 547 21.27 -1.16 5.19
C LEU A 547 20.99 -1.88 3.85
N ARG A 548 21.50 -1.36 2.73
CA ARG A 548 21.41 -2.04 1.43
C ARG A 548 22.09 -3.41 1.45
N GLN A 549 23.31 -3.50 1.98
CA GLN A 549 24.06 -4.77 2.08
C GLN A 549 23.34 -5.79 2.96
N LEU A 550 22.84 -5.38 4.12
CA LEU A 550 22.03 -6.24 5.00
C LEU A 550 20.76 -6.73 4.31
N THR A 551 20.10 -5.86 3.55
CA THR A 551 18.89 -6.21 2.78
C THR A 551 19.22 -7.28 1.73
N GLN A 552 20.26 -7.07 0.95
CA GLN A 552 20.72 -8.03 -0.06
C GLN A 552 21.08 -9.39 0.57
N GLN A 553 21.83 -9.37 1.67
CA GLN A 553 22.20 -10.59 2.38
C GLN A 553 20.96 -11.32 2.92
N ALA A 554 20.02 -10.63 3.57
CA ALA A 554 18.80 -11.23 4.11
C ALA A 554 17.95 -11.88 3.01
N LEU A 555 17.74 -11.19 1.88
CA LEU A 555 17.01 -11.71 0.72
C LEU A 555 17.70 -12.96 0.12
N SER A 556 19.03 -12.95 0.01
CA SER A 556 19.78 -14.09 -0.49
C SER A 556 19.76 -15.29 0.47
N LEU A 557 19.92 -15.03 1.76
CA LEU A 557 19.99 -16.07 2.79
C LEU A 557 18.65 -16.73 3.08
N CYS A 558 17.54 -15.99 2.98
CA CYS A 558 16.20 -16.56 3.22
C CYS A 558 15.85 -17.69 2.23
N LEU A 559 16.37 -17.63 1.00
CA LEU A 559 16.15 -18.67 -0.01
C LEU A 559 16.92 -19.96 0.32
N LYS A 560 18.04 -19.86 1.06
CA LYS A 560 18.87 -21.00 1.46
C LYS A 560 18.38 -21.63 2.77
N HIS A 561 17.75 -20.85 3.64
CA HIS A 561 17.40 -21.23 5.00
C HIS A 561 15.90 -21.03 5.28
N PRO A 562 15.00 -21.90 4.78
CA PRO A 562 13.55 -21.70 4.88
C PRO A 562 12.98 -21.72 6.31
N ASN A 563 13.74 -22.20 7.29
CA ASN A 563 13.35 -22.22 8.71
C ASN A 563 13.83 -20.98 9.49
N LEU A 564 14.51 -20.05 8.81
CA LEU A 564 14.93 -18.79 9.40
C LEU A 564 14.07 -17.64 8.90
N PHE A 565 13.76 -16.72 9.82
CA PHE A 565 12.99 -15.51 9.54
C PHE A 565 13.89 -14.30 9.79
N PHE A 566 13.95 -13.38 8.82
CA PHE A 566 14.79 -12.19 8.88
C PHE A 566 13.89 -10.97 9.03
N ILE A 567 13.88 -10.33 10.20
CA ILE A 567 13.01 -9.19 10.46
C ILE A 567 13.85 -7.97 10.81
N PHE A 568 13.79 -6.95 9.94
CA PHE A 568 14.41 -5.65 10.19
C PHE A 568 13.61 -4.88 11.23
N ASP A 569 14.28 -4.29 12.19
CA ASP A 569 13.65 -3.65 13.34
C ASP A 569 13.07 -2.26 13.08
N THR A 570 13.22 -1.73 11.87
CA THR A 570 12.71 -0.41 11.49
C THR A 570 12.26 -0.41 10.03
N PHE A 571 10.99 -0.05 9.81
CA PHE A 571 10.42 0.11 8.47
C PHE A 571 10.51 1.56 7.98
N ALA A 572 10.02 2.50 8.79
CA ALA A 572 10.02 3.92 8.46
C ALA A 572 11.10 4.68 9.23
N ASP A 573 11.68 5.69 8.61
CA ASP A 573 12.63 6.57 9.28
C ASP A 573 12.04 7.16 10.55
N VAL A 574 12.84 7.18 11.61
CA VAL A 574 12.56 7.93 12.83
C VAL A 574 13.40 9.19 12.79
N ASP A 575 12.82 10.27 12.33
CA ASP A 575 13.46 11.59 12.21
C ASP A 575 13.40 12.42 13.50
N ARG A 576 12.57 11.99 14.45
CA ARG A 576 12.39 12.63 15.76
C ARG A 576 12.47 11.60 16.86
N GLY A 577 12.87 12.06 18.01
CA GLY A 577 12.89 11.26 19.20
C GLY A 577 14.28 10.88 19.65
N TYR A 578 14.30 10.08 20.68
CA TYR A 578 15.51 9.72 21.39
C TYR A 578 16.40 8.71 20.65
N TYR A 579 15.79 7.94 19.73
CA TYR A 579 16.45 6.87 18.97
C TYR A 579 16.27 7.05 17.48
N PRO A 580 17.01 7.98 16.83
CA PRO A 580 16.93 8.14 15.39
C PRO A 580 17.37 6.84 14.68
N ARG A 581 16.60 6.44 13.67
CA ARG A 581 16.85 5.20 12.92
C ARG A 581 16.54 5.40 11.44
N LEU A 582 17.27 4.66 10.61
CA LEU A 582 16.97 4.52 9.20
C LEU A 582 16.06 3.32 8.95
N GLY A 583 15.01 3.55 8.18
CA GLY A 583 14.12 2.52 7.67
C GLY A 583 14.22 2.35 6.17
N PHE A 584 13.23 1.69 5.59
CA PHE A 584 13.08 1.46 4.15
C PHE A 584 12.32 2.59 3.45
N ILE A 585 11.60 3.40 4.22
CA ILE A 585 10.87 4.58 3.74
C ILE A 585 11.28 5.83 4.54
N ASP A 586 11.32 6.96 3.86
CA ASP A 586 11.65 8.26 4.46
C ASP A 586 10.42 8.92 5.11
N GLY A 587 10.58 10.14 5.61
CA GLY A 587 9.51 10.92 6.25
C GLY A 587 8.41 11.41 5.28
N HIS A 588 8.61 11.30 3.96
CA HIS A 588 7.58 11.46 2.93
C HIS A 588 6.97 10.12 2.49
N PHE A 589 7.34 9.01 3.11
CA PHE A 589 6.93 7.64 2.77
C PHE A 589 7.39 7.17 1.38
N ASN A 590 8.48 7.73 0.88
CA ASN A 590 9.14 7.28 -0.34
C ASN A 590 10.13 6.16 -0.02
N LEU A 591 10.25 5.19 -0.94
CA LEU A 591 11.23 4.12 -0.79
C LEU A 591 12.66 4.69 -0.80
N ARG A 592 13.43 4.33 0.23
CA ARG A 592 14.88 4.59 0.29
C ARG A 592 15.65 3.58 -0.58
N PRO A 593 16.94 3.77 -0.84
CA PRO A 593 17.74 2.87 -1.68
C PRO A 593 17.63 1.39 -1.31
N ALA A 594 17.53 1.06 -0.01
CA ALA A 594 17.33 -0.32 0.44
C ALA A 594 15.93 -0.86 0.08
N GLY A 595 14.89 -0.02 0.18
CA GLY A 595 13.53 -0.38 -0.24
C GLY A 595 13.42 -0.58 -1.74
N LEU A 596 14.05 0.30 -2.54
CA LEU A 596 14.12 0.16 -3.99
C LEU A 596 14.89 -1.11 -4.41
N GLN A 597 15.96 -1.46 -3.68
CA GLN A 597 16.69 -2.70 -3.92
C GLN A 597 15.84 -3.94 -3.62
N TRP A 598 15.07 -3.92 -2.52
CA TRP A 598 14.12 -4.99 -2.20
C TRP A 598 13.07 -5.12 -3.29
N GLN A 599 12.44 -4.03 -3.71
CA GLN A 599 11.48 -4.00 -4.81
C GLN A 599 12.06 -4.63 -6.07
N LYS A 600 13.28 -4.22 -6.47
CA LYS A 600 13.97 -4.78 -7.63
C LYS A 600 14.21 -6.28 -7.48
N ALA A 601 14.67 -6.73 -6.31
CA ALA A 601 14.89 -8.15 -6.05
C ALA A 601 13.59 -8.96 -6.17
N VAL A 602 12.47 -8.45 -5.67
CA VAL A 602 11.15 -9.08 -5.85
C VAL A 602 10.79 -9.16 -7.32
N ALA A 603 10.93 -8.07 -8.07
CA ALA A 603 10.59 -8.04 -9.50
C ALA A 603 11.44 -9.00 -10.34
N THR A 604 12.72 -9.15 -10.05
CA THR A 604 13.64 -10.00 -10.83
C THR A 604 13.70 -11.45 -10.31
N GLY A 605 13.26 -11.69 -9.08
CA GLY A 605 13.44 -12.98 -8.38
C GLY A 605 14.90 -13.25 -7.98
N GLU A 606 15.75 -12.23 -8.03
CA GLU A 606 17.19 -12.34 -7.77
C GLU A 606 17.60 -11.36 -6.65
N ALA A 607 18.24 -11.86 -5.61
CA ALA A 607 18.88 -11.03 -4.59
C ALA A 607 20.28 -10.62 -5.11
N TYR A 608 20.38 -9.42 -5.68
CA TYR A 608 21.64 -8.86 -6.18
C TYR A 608 22.45 -8.23 -5.07
#